data_643d2be10f135828160874133d13f1bd
#
_entry.id   643d2be10f135828160874133d13f1bd
#
_cell.length_a   1.000
_cell.length_b   1.000
_cell.length_c   1.000
_cell.angle_alpha   90.00
_cell.angle_beta   90.00
_cell.angle_gamma   90.00
#
_symmetry.space_group_name_H-M   'P 1'
#
loop_
_entity.id
_entity.type
_entity.pdbx_description
1 polymer ?
#
loop_
_entity_poly.entity_id
_entity_poly.type
_entity_poly.pdbx_seq_one_letter_code
_entity_poly.pdbx_strand_id
1 'polypeptide(L)'
;MLYTDMQFLSSSLGMNTRVLALIPQDRSFAVYGKDKNRFRVLYLLHGFSGDETCWMRLTSIERYAERYGIAVIMPRADRYYYCNFLGCKYYDYISSELNEMIPYYFNVSDQREDTYVAGLSMGGYGALKLALRSPEKYRACAALSPVTDWAGASKGMPEVIGEGYVCPPEDDLYHLAANYPASLQKPEIFIGCGTEDVLYPHSTAFRDELKKLGYPLTYRESHGIHNWDFWDEYIVYALGFFFGNKA
;
A
#
# COMPACT_ATOMS: atom_id res chain seq x y z
N MET A 1 9.38 18.24 -6.28
CA MET A 1 9.04 16.89 -6.78
C MET A 1 8.76 16.94 -8.28
N LEU A 2 9.02 15.88 -9.03
CA LEU A 2 8.47 15.67 -10.37
C LEU A 2 7.11 14.96 -10.19
N TYR A 3 6.05 15.58 -10.64
CA TYR A 3 4.72 14.95 -10.70
C TYR A 3 4.51 14.36 -12.10
N THR A 4 4.09 13.11 -12.16
CA THR A 4 3.82 12.40 -13.42
C THR A 4 2.47 11.71 -13.37
N ASP A 5 1.65 11.93 -14.39
CA ASP A 5 0.40 11.20 -14.65
C ASP A 5 0.65 10.29 -15.85
N MET A 6 0.72 8.98 -15.58
CA MET A 6 1.06 7.98 -16.59
C MET A 6 -0.17 7.17 -16.95
N GLN A 7 -0.42 7.06 -18.25
CA GLN A 7 -1.40 6.12 -18.80
C GLN A 7 -0.69 5.12 -19.71
N PHE A 8 -0.97 3.85 -19.53
CA PHE A 8 -0.33 2.78 -20.29
C PHE A 8 -1.22 1.53 -20.37
N LEU A 9 -0.92 0.67 -21.34
CA LEU A 9 -1.54 -0.64 -21.48
C LEU A 9 -0.89 -1.61 -20.47
N SER A 10 -1.64 -2.01 -19.44
CA SER A 10 -1.18 -3.03 -18.50
C SER A 10 -1.33 -4.43 -19.10
N SER A 11 -0.25 -5.19 -19.07
CA SER A 11 -0.25 -6.59 -19.48
C SER A 11 -1.06 -7.48 -18.53
N SER A 12 -0.98 -7.18 -17.23
CA SER A 12 -1.72 -7.91 -16.19
C SER A 12 -3.23 -7.70 -16.27
N LEU A 13 -3.64 -6.45 -16.58
CA LEU A 13 -5.06 -6.09 -16.65
C LEU A 13 -5.67 -6.28 -18.05
N GLY A 14 -4.83 -6.34 -19.11
CA GLY A 14 -5.29 -6.39 -20.49
C GLY A 14 -6.00 -5.12 -20.96
N MET A 15 -5.81 -4.00 -20.25
CA MET A 15 -6.46 -2.71 -20.56
C MET A 15 -5.56 -1.53 -20.17
N ASN A 16 -5.90 -0.34 -20.69
CA ASN A 16 -5.24 0.88 -20.24
C ASN A 16 -5.59 1.19 -18.77
N THR A 17 -4.57 1.56 -18.01
CA THR A 17 -4.69 1.99 -16.61
C THR A 17 -3.86 3.23 -16.36
N ARG A 18 -3.96 3.80 -15.14
CA ARG A 18 -3.25 5.02 -14.74
C ARG A 18 -2.48 4.84 -13.45
N VAL A 19 -1.37 5.55 -13.37
CA VAL A 19 -0.53 5.67 -12.17
C VAL A 19 -0.11 7.12 -12.04
N LEU A 20 -0.29 7.70 -10.86
CA LEU A 20 0.36 8.95 -10.50
C LEU A 20 1.68 8.65 -9.79
N ALA A 21 2.73 9.39 -10.13
CA ALA A 21 4.02 9.25 -9.48
C ALA A 21 4.58 10.61 -9.04
N LEU A 22 5.10 10.64 -7.81
CA LEU A 22 5.90 11.73 -7.26
C LEU A 22 7.33 11.24 -7.15
N ILE A 23 8.25 11.88 -7.90
CA ILE A 23 9.65 11.48 -7.91
C ILE A 23 10.51 12.65 -7.38
N PRO A 24 11.40 12.42 -6.39
CA PRO A 24 12.29 13.46 -5.92
C PRO A 24 13.16 14.00 -7.04
N GLN A 25 13.30 15.33 -7.09
CA GLN A 25 14.22 15.99 -8.01
C GLN A 25 15.51 16.35 -7.29
N ASP A 26 16.63 16.02 -7.90
CA ASP A 26 17.91 16.55 -7.45
C ASP A 26 18.02 18.01 -7.88
N ARG A 27 18.00 18.92 -6.89
CA ARG A 27 18.11 20.36 -7.13
C ARG A 27 19.49 20.78 -7.64
N SER A 28 20.48 19.91 -7.64
CA SER A 28 21.84 20.23 -8.08
C SER A 28 22.00 20.28 -9.59
N PHE A 29 20.97 20.23 -10.40
CA PHE A 29 20.95 20.27 -11.89
C PHE A 29 22.17 19.66 -12.64
N ALA A 30 23.21 19.34 -11.89
CA ALA A 30 24.52 18.97 -12.42
C ALA A 30 24.64 17.50 -12.76
N VAL A 31 23.67 16.67 -12.38
CA VAL A 31 23.91 15.22 -12.46
C VAL A 31 22.63 14.44 -12.78
N TYR A 32 22.24 14.41 -14.03
CA TYR A 32 21.48 13.29 -14.59
C TYR A 32 22.48 12.17 -14.99
N GLY A 33 23.26 11.66 -14.02
CA GLY A 33 24.28 10.65 -14.24
C GLY A 33 23.93 9.30 -13.63
N LYS A 34 24.43 8.23 -14.25
CA LYS A 34 24.08 6.83 -13.96
C LYS A 34 24.54 6.28 -12.60
N ASP A 35 25.24 7.03 -11.77
CA ASP A 35 25.87 6.56 -10.52
C ASP A 35 25.25 7.11 -9.24
N LYS A 36 23.98 7.54 -9.28
CA LYS A 36 23.29 8.02 -8.08
C LYS A 36 22.52 6.91 -7.39
N ASN A 37 22.52 6.96 -6.06
CA ASN A 37 21.63 6.14 -5.21
C ASN A 37 20.19 6.30 -5.71
N ARG A 38 19.54 5.18 -5.99
CA ARG A 38 18.13 5.14 -6.37
C ARG A 38 17.28 5.62 -5.18
N PHE A 39 16.19 6.31 -5.46
CA PHE A 39 15.25 6.75 -4.41
C PHE A 39 14.50 5.57 -3.82
N ARG A 40 14.28 5.59 -2.52
CA ARG A 40 13.33 4.69 -1.85
C ARG A 40 11.94 4.95 -2.40
N VAL A 41 11.12 3.91 -2.48
CA VAL A 41 9.80 3.98 -3.10
C VAL A 41 8.69 3.53 -2.15
N LEU A 42 7.62 4.31 -2.10
CA LEU A 42 6.37 4.00 -1.41
C LEU A 42 5.26 3.78 -2.45
N TYR A 43 4.71 2.57 -2.50
CA TYR A 43 3.45 2.31 -3.20
C TYR A 43 2.30 2.70 -2.26
N LEU A 44 1.46 3.66 -2.68
CA LEU A 44 0.43 4.27 -1.83
C LEU A 44 -0.96 3.99 -2.41
N LEU A 45 -1.72 3.16 -1.74
CA LEU A 45 -2.93 2.51 -2.22
C LEU A 45 -4.19 3.23 -1.76
N HIS A 46 -5.12 3.49 -2.69
CA HIS A 46 -6.40 4.16 -2.41
C HIS A 46 -7.45 3.22 -1.81
N GLY A 47 -8.52 3.78 -1.23
CA GLY A 47 -9.67 3.05 -0.71
C GLY A 47 -10.71 2.68 -1.78
N PHE A 48 -11.76 1.98 -1.37
CA PHE A 48 -12.77 1.35 -2.23
C PHE A 48 -13.51 2.30 -3.21
N SER A 49 -13.80 3.53 -2.78
CA SER A 49 -14.47 4.55 -3.60
C SER A 49 -13.50 5.55 -4.22
N GLY A 50 -12.20 5.28 -4.13
CA GLY A 50 -11.16 6.17 -4.61
C GLY A 50 -10.58 5.76 -5.95
N ASP A 51 -9.57 6.53 -6.34
CA ASP A 51 -8.75 6.32 -7.52
C ASP A 51 -7.29 6.75 -7.24
N GLU A 52 -6.44 6.67 -8.24
CA GLU A 52 -5.04 7.07 -8.17
C GLU A 52 -4.81 8.53 -7.73
N THR A 53 -5.83 9.39 -7.85
CA THR A 53 -5.71 10.83 -7.55
C THR A 53 -6.02 11.18 -6.09
N CYS A 54 -6.67 10.27 -5.34
CA CYS A 54 -7.24 10.59 -4.03
C CYS A 54 -6.18 11.11 -3.03
N TRP A 55 -5.04 10.44 -2.94
CA TRP A 55 -3.97 10.84 -2.04
C TRP A 55 -3.41 12.24 -2.35
N MET A 56 -3.30 12.58 -3.66
CA MET A 56 -2.86 13.91 -4.08
C MET A 56 -3.87 15.00 -3.76
N ARG A 57 -5.18 14.71 -3.95
CA ARG A 57 -6.25 15.73 -3.79
C ARG A 57 -6.64 15.96 -2.34
N LEU A 58 -6.50 14.95 -1.49
CA LEU A 58 -7.11 14.94 -0.16
C LEU A 58 -6.08 14.93 0.98
N THR A 59 -4.79 14.98 0.64
CA THR A 59 -3.69 15.06 1.61
C THR A 59 -2.57 15.99 1.13
N SER A 60 -1.58 16.21 1.97
CA SER A 60 -0.35 16.90 1.58
C SER A 60 0.79 15.95 1.18
N ILE A 61 0.47 14.82 0.56
CA ILE A 61 1.43 13.74 0.29
C ILE A 61 2.67 14.19 -0.49
N GLU A 62 2.56 15.11 -1.46
CA GLU A 62 3.71 15.63 -2.20
C GLU A 62 4.71 16.33 -1.26
N ARG A 63 4.22 17.18 -0.37
CA ARG A 63 5.04 17.87 0.61
C ARG A 63 5.66 16.91 1.62
N TYR A 64 4.93 15.87 2.01
CA TYR A 64 5.48 14.84 2.89
C TYR A 64 6.55 14.03 2.19
N ALA A 65 6.32 13.59 0.96
CA ALA A 65 7.28 12.84 0.15
C ALA A 65 8.58 13.63 -0.09
N GLU A 66 8.47 14.94 -0.36
CA GLU A 66 9.64 15.83 -0.52
C GLU A 66 10.48 15.90 0.77
N ARG A 67 9.83 16.01 1.94
CA ARG A 67 10.50 16.03 3.24
C ARG A 67 11.33 14.78 3.49
N TYR A 68 10.81 13.61 3.11
CA TYR A 68 11.51 12.34 3.30
C TYR A 68 12.45 11.98 2.15
N GLY A 69 12.38 12.67 1.01
CA GLY A 69 13.19 12.39 -0.17
C GLY A 69 12.88 11.03 -0.78
N ILE A 70 11.59 10.67 -0.85
CA ILE A 70 11.10 9.38 -1.35
C ILE A 70 10.27 9.55 -2.61
N ALA A 71 10.27 8.54 -3.46
CA ALA A 71 9.28 8.41 -4.53
C ALA A 71 7.96 7.86 -3.98
N VAL A 72 6.83 8.35 -4.48
CA VAL A 72 5.50 7.83 -4.14
C VAL A 72 4.78 7.45 -5.42
N ILE A 73 4.30 6.21 -5.47
CA ILE A 73 3.59 5.63 -6.61
C ILE A 73 2.15 5.35 -6.20
N MET A 74 1.20 5.97 -6.85
CA MET A 74 -0.22 5.89 -6.56
C MET A 74 -0.94 5.21 -7.74
N PRO A 75 -1.10 3.89 -7.71
CA PRO A 75 -1.75 3.14 -8.78
C PRO A 75 -3.27 3.20 -8.68
N ARG A 76 -3.94 3.15 -9.82
CA ARG A 76 -5.37 2.86 -9.92
C ARG A 76 -5.62 1.38 -9.68
N ALA A 77 -6.59 1.04 -8.84
CA ALA A 77 -6.97 -0.34 -8.55
C ALA A 77 -8.50 -0.56 -8.56
N ASP A 78 -9.27 0.46 -8.96
CA ASP A 78 -10.72 0.46 -8.98
C ASP A 78 -11.31 -0.13 -7.68
N ARG A 79 -12.27 -1.06 -7.76
CA ARG A 79 -12.93 -1.70 -6.61
C ARG A 79 -12.51 -3.15 -6.39
N TYR A 80 -11.34 -3.56 -6.94
CA TYR A 80 -10.90 -4.96 -7.00
C TYR A 80 -10.10 -5.43 -5.77
N TYR A 81 -10.05 -4.67 -4.69
CA TYR A 81 -9.38 -5.07 -3.45
C TYR A 81 -7.95 -5.60 -3.64
N TYR A 82 -7.25 -5.10 -4.66
CA TYR A 82 -5.89 -5.58 -4.96
C TYR A 82 -5.82 -7.11 -5.09
N CYS A 83 -6.88 -7.72 -5.64
CA CYS A 83 -7.02 -9.16 -5.84
C CYS A 83 -7.07 -9.50 -7.33
N ASN A 84 -6.88 -10.78 -7.63
CA ASN A 84 -7.07 -11.34 -8.96
C ASN A 84 -8.43 -12.04 -9.01
N PHE A 85 -9.44 -11.43 -9.61
CA PHE A 85 -10.74 -12.05 -9.85
C PHE A 85 -11.48 -11.42 -11.05
N LEU A 86 -12.49 -12.10 -11.56
CA LEU A 86 -13.29 -11.70 -12.72
C LEU A 86 -12.44 -11.34 -13.97
N GLY A 87 -11.32 -12.04 -14.18
CA GLY A 87 -10.43 -11.81 -15.31
C GLY A 87 -9.49 -10.59 -15.17
N CYS A 88 -9.65 -9.78 -14.13
CA CYS A 88 -8.77 -8.66 -13.83
C CYS A 88 -7.72 -9.06 -12.79
N LYS A 89 -6.45 -8.87 -13.08
CA LYS A 89 -5.32 -9.32 -12.26
C LYS A 89 -4.67 -8.15 -11.51
N TYR A 90 -5.43 -7.48 -10.64
CA TYR A 90 -4.94 -6.32 -9.91
C TYR A 90 -3.83 -6.65 -8.93
N TYR A 91 -3.82 -7.85 -8.34
CA TYR A 91 -2.69 -8.26 -7.52
C TYR A 91 -1.40 -8.38 -8.35
N ASP A 92 -1.44 -9.07 -9.49
CA ASP A 92 -0.28 -9.24 -10.37
C ASP A 92 0.20 -7.88 -10.93
N TYR A 93 -0.74 -7.01 -11.26
CA TYR A 93 -0.45 -5.65 -11.71
C TYR A 93 0.37 -4.87 -10.68
N ILE A 94 -0.08 -4.81 -9.42
CA ILE A 94 0.61 -4.03 -8.38
C ILE A 94 1.89 -4.75 -7.93
N SER A 95 1.80 -6.07 -7.66
CA SER A 95 2.91 -6.81 -7.05
C SER A 95 4.04 -7.16 -8.01
N SER A 96 3.78 -7.23 -9.32
CA SER A 96 4.77 -7.65 -10.32
C SER A 96 4.99 -6.58 -11.37
N GLU A 97 3.98 -6.25 -12.17
CA GLU A 97 4.14 -5.36 -13.31
C GLU A 97 4.63 -3.95 -12.90
N LEU A 98 4.04 -3.33 -11.88
CA LEU A 98 4.49 -2.02 -11.40
C LEU A 98 5.86 -2.07 -10.74
N ASN A 99 6.15 -3.13 -9.99
CA ASN A 99 7.47 -3.28 -9.36
C ASN A 99 8.61 -3.44 -10.37
N GLU A 100 8.33 -3.92 -11.57
CA GLU A 100 9.28 -3.99 -12.69
C GLU A 100 9.31 -2.70 -13.52
N MET A 101 8.13 -2.15 -13.81
CA MET A 101 7.98 -0.98 -14.68
C MET A 101 8.50 0.32 -14.05
N ILE A 102 8.21 0.54 -12.77
CA ILE A 102 8.56 1.81 -12.10
C ILE A 102 10.09 2.01 -12.02
N PRO A 103 10.90 1.02 -11.60
CA PRO A 103 12.36 1.17 -11.62
C PRO A 103 12.97 1.24 -13.04
N TYR A 104 12.26 0.77 -14.06
CA TYR A 104 12.68 0.89 -15.45
C TYR A 104 12.58 2.33 -15.97
N TYR A 105 11.49 3.04 -15.65
CA TYR A 105 11.25 4.41 -16.13
C TYR A 105 11.81 5.49 -15.21
N PHE A 106 11.95 5.23 -13.92
CA PHE A 106 12.36 6.20 -12.92
C PHE A 106 13.59 5.74 -12.13
N ASN A 107 14.35 6.69 -11.60
CA ASN A 107 15.51 6.40 -10.75
C ASN A 107 15.06 6.03 -9.31
N VAL A 108 14.29 4.97 -9.19
CA VAL A 108 13.85 4.41 -7.90
C VAL A 108 14.45 3.03 -7.66
N SER A 109 14.60 2.66 -6.40
CA SER A 109 15.15 1.37 -6.01
C SER A 109 14.19 0.22 -6.35
N ASP A 110 14.75 -0.91 -6.74
CA ASP A 110 14.09 -2.21 -6.93
C ASP A 110 14.43 -3.18 -5.79
N GLN A 111 15.14 -2.69 -4.75
CA GLN A 111 15.54 -3.51 -3.61
C GLN A 111 14.45 -3.52 -2.55
N ARG A 112 14.25 -4.69 -1.92
CA ARG A 112 13.28 -4.87 -0.83
C ARG A 112 13.45 -3.83 0.29
N GLU A 113 14.69 -3.57 0.67
CA GLU A 113 15.07 -2.68 1.77
C GLU A 113 14.66 -1.24 1.55
N ASP A 114 14.41 -0.85 0.29
CA ASP A 114 14.02 0.48 -0.13
C ASP A 114 12.56 0.57 -0.59
N THR A 115 11.83 -0.56 -0.55
CA THR A 115 10.46 -0.66 -1.07
C THR A 115 9.45 -0.80 0.07
N TYR A 116 8.48 0.11 0.08
CA TYR A 116 7.45 0.23 1.10
C TYR A 116 6.07 0.27 0.46
N VAL A 117 5.05 -0.15 1.21
CA VAL A 117 3.66 -0.07 0.77
C VAL A 117 2.78 0.47 1.88
N ALA A 118 1.87 1.37 1.55
CA ALA A 118 0.87 1.87 2.49
C ALA A 118 -0.48 2.05 1.80
N GLY A 119 -1.54 2.13 2.60
CA GLY A 119 -2.87 2.41 2.06
C GLY A 119 -3.91 2.54 3.14
N LEU A 120 -5.09 3.00 2.75
CA LEU A 120 -6.25 3.18 3.62
C LEU A 120 -7.40 2.23 3.26
N SER A 121 -8.15 1.75 4.24
CA SER A 121 -9.37 0.96 4.03
C SER A 121 -9.09 -0.28 3.15
N MET A 122 -9.70 -0.36 1.94
CA MET A 122 -9.34 -1.34 0.90
C MET A 122 -7.84 -1.33 0.59
N GLY A 123 -7.22 -0.15 0.49
CA GLY A 123 -5.77 -0.01 0.27
C GLY A 123 -4.94 -0.45 1.48
N GLY A 124 -5.49 -0.33 2.69
CA GLY A 124 -4.89 -0.89 3.91
C GLY A 124 -4.85 -2.42 3.88
N TYR A 125 -5.92 -3.06 3.44
CA TYR A 125 -5.94 -4.49 3.13
C TYR A 125 -4.89 -4.83 2.06
N GLY A 126 -4.86 -4.08 0.96
CA GLY A 126 -3.89 -4.28 -0.12
C GLY A 126 -2.45 -4.18 0.34
N ALA A 127 -2.13 -3.20 1.21
CA ALA A 127 -0.79 -3.01 1.75
C ALA A 127 -0.35 -4.20 2.63
N LEU A 128 -1.21 -4.66 3.53
CA LEU A 128 -0.96 -5.86 4.34
C LEU A 128 -0.78 -7.10 3.48
N LYS A 129 -1.68 -7.32 2.51
CA LYS A 129 -1.62 -8.46 1.60
C LYS A 129 -0.34 -8.48 0.78
N LEU A 130 0.06 -7.36 0.19
CA LEU A 130 1.30 -7.26 -0.59
C LEU A 130 2.53 -7.59 0.26
N ALA A 131 2.63 -7.05 1.47
CA ALA A 131 3.75 -7.32 2.35
C ALA A 131 3.80 -8.75 2.88
N LEU A 132 2.65 -9.39 3.09
CA LEU A 132 2.57 -10.77 3.59
C LEU A 132 2.72 -11.81 2.47
N ARG A 133 2.20 -11.52 1.27
CA ARG A 133 2.19 -12.46 0.14
C ARG A 133 3.41 -12.35 -0.78
N SER A 134 4.07 -11.17 -0.79
CA SER A 134 5.30 -10.91 -1.58
C SER A 134 6.45 -10.48 -0.66
N PRO A 135 6.90 -11.37 0.25
CA PRO A 135 7.86 -11.02 1.31
C PRO A 135 9.23 -10.59 0.77
N GLU A 136 9.55 -10.98 -0.46
CA GLU A 136 10.80 -10.63 -1.14
C GLU A 136 10.80 -9.20 -1.69
N LYS A 137 9.65 -8.51 -1.72
CA LYS A 137 9.48 -7.20 -2.39
C LYS A 137 9.37 -6.04 -1.43
N TYR A 138 8.75 -6.23 -0.27
CA TYR A 138 8.42 -5.13 0.64
C TYR A 138 9.11 -5.30 2.00
N ARG A 139 9.87 -4.28 2.41
CA ARG A 139 10.48 -4.22 3.74
C ARG A 139 9.45 -4.03 4.83
N ALA A 140 8.54 -3.08 4.62
CA ALA A 140 7.55 -2.69 5.60
C ALA A 140 6.25 -2.25 4.93
N CYS A 141 5.15 -2.32 5.70
CA CYS A 141 3.85 -1.82 5.27
C CYS A 141 3.16 -0.98 6.34
N ALA A 142 2.27 -0.08 5.88
CA ALA A 142 1.38 0.68 6.74
C ALA A 142 -0.08 0.57 6.28
N ALA A 143 -0.96 0.23 7.20
CA ALA A 143 -2.38 0.06 6.95
C ALA A 143 -3.20 1.01 7.82
N LEU A 144 -3.92 1.93 7.17
CA LEU A 144 -4.78 2.91 7.84
C LEU A 144 -6.23 2.46 7.73
N SER A 145 -6.88 2.26 8.88
CA SER A 145 -8.26 1.76 8.93
C SER A 145 -8.51 0.54 8.02
N PRO A 146 -7.69 -0.53 8.09
CA PRO A 146 -7.73 -1.61 7.10
C PRO A 146 -8.97 -2.49 7.21
N VAL A 147 -9.47 -2.98 6.07
CA VAL A 147 -10.34 -4.15 6.02
C VAL A 147 -9.46 -5.38 6.24
N THR A 148 -9.53 -6.04 7.40
CA THR A 148 -8.67 -7.21 7.69
C THR A 148 -9.37 -8.55 7.54
N ASP A 149 -10.70 -8.58 7.66
CA ASP A 149 -11.53 -9.77 7.37
C ASP A 149 -12.13 -9.67 5.96
N TRP A 150 -11.30 -9.96 4.95
CA TRP A 150 -11.76 -9.99 3.56
C TRP A 150 -12.72 -11.16 3.30
N ALA A 151 -12.50 -12.28 3.94
CA ALA A 151 -13.37 -13.46 3.82
C ALA A 151 -14.81 -13.18 4.29
N GLY A 152 -14.97 -12.34 5.33
CA GLY A 152 -16.27 -11.86 5.80
C GLY A 152 -16.82 -10.73 4.94
N ALA A 153 -16.01 -9.70 4.67
CA ALA A 153 -16.44 -8.51 3.93
C ALA A 153 -16.87 -8.83 2.49
N SER A 154 -16.19 -9.74 1.82
CA SER A 154 -16.49 -10.14 0.44
C SER A 154 -17.90 -10.71 0.27
N LYS A 155 -18.43 -11.42 1.28
CA LYS A 155 -19.80 -11.98 1.24
C LYS A 155 -20.90 -10.92 1.12
N GLY A 156 -20.61 -9.69 1.55
CA GLY A 156 -21.54 -8.56 1.47
C GLY A 156 -21.46 -7.75 0.17
N MET A 157 -20.64 -8.17 -0.81
CA MET A 157 -20.36 -7.40 -2.03
C MET A 157 -20.48 -8.23 -3.33
N PRO A 158 -21.55 -9.03 -3.52
CA PRO A 158 -21.66 -9.88 -4.72
C PRO A 158 -21.69 -9.07 -6.02
N GLU A 159 -22.16 -7.82 -5.98
CA GLU A 159 -22.19 -6.91 -7.14
C GLU A 159 -20.78 -6.46 -7.58
N VAL A 160 -19.77 -6.61 -6.72
CA VAL A 160 -18.37 -6.22 -7.03
C VAL A 160 -17.54 -7.42 -7.43
N ILE A 161 -17.66 -8.52 -6.71
CA ILE A 161 -16.78 -9.70 -6.82
C ILE A 161 -17.44 -10.90 -7.48
N GLY A 162 -18.74 -10.80 -7.82
CA GLY A 162 -19.53 -11.90 -8.37
C GLY A 162 -20.16 -12.79 -7.30
N GLU A 163 -21.29 -13.39 -7.66
CA GLU A 163 -21.97 -14.35 -6.79
C GLU A 163 -21.12 -15.62 -6.61
N GLY A 164 -21.15 -16.18 -5.40
CA GLY A 164 -20.46 -17.42 -5.09
C GLY A 164 -18.94 -17.28 -4.89
N TYR A 165 -18.41 -16.06 -4.82
CA TYR A 165 -17.00 -15.86 -4.50
C TYR A 165 -16.66 -16.47 -3.12
N VAL A 166 -15.59 -17.26 -3.09
CA VAL A 166 -14.98 -17.77 -1.86
C VAL A 166 -13.58 -17.20 -1.78
N CYS A 167 -13.29 -16.50 -0.69
CA CYS A 167 -11.97 -15.92 -0.47
C CYS A 167 -10.90 -17.02 -0.48
N PRO A 168 -9.97 -17.03 -1.43
CA PRO A 168 -8.92 -18.04 -1.45
C PRO A 168 -7.88 -17.73 -0.36
N PRO A 169 -7.10 -18.74 0.08
CA PRO A 169 -6.09 -18.56 1.15
C PRO A 169 -5.09 -17.44 0.88
N GLU A 170 -4.71 -17.25 -0.37
CA GLU A 170 -3.78 -16.18 -0.78
C GLU A 170 -4.36 -14.77 -0.71
N ASP A 171 -5.65 -14.63 -0.45
CA ASP A 171 -6.36 -13.36 -0.26
C ASP A 171 -6.81 -13.15 1.20
N ASP A 172 -6.65 -14.15 2.05
CA ASP A 172 -6.98 -14.09 3.48
C ASP A 172 -5.77 -13.64 4.30
N LEU A 173 -5.84 -12.46 4.90
CA LEU A 173 -4.75 -11.89 5.70
C LEU A 173 -4.38 -12.73 6.92
N TYR A 174 -5.36 -13.36 7.57
CA TYR A 174 -5.11 -14.24 8.72
C TYR A 174 -4.37 -15.50 8.28
N HIS A 175 -4.78 -16.10 7.16
CA HIS A 175 -4.09 -17.24 6.57
C HIS A 175 -2.65 -16.87 6.17
N LEU A 176 -2.45 -15.75 5.47
CA LEU A 176 -1.13 -15.28 5.06
C LEU A 176 -0.21 -15.01 6.25
N ALA A 177 -0.72 -14.36 7.29
CA ALA A 177 0.06 -14.08 8.49
C ALA A 177 0.46 -15.34 9.25
N ALA A 178 -0.45 -16.32 9.39
CA ALA A 178 -0.18 -17.58 10.09
C ALA A 178 0.78 -18.50 9.32
N ASN A 179 0.78 -18.44 7.99
CA ASN A 179 1.59 -19.29 7.11
C ASN A 179 2.80 -18.56 6.49
N TYR A 180 3.21 -17.42 7.05
CA TYR A 180 4.37 -16.69 6.55
C TYR A 180 5.63 -17.56 6.62
N PRO A 181 6.47 -17.58 5.56
CA PRO A 181 7.64 -18.46 5.50
C PRO A 181 8.62 -18.18 6.64
N ALA A 182 8.91 -19.19 7.48
CA ALA A 182 9.79 -19.04 8.63
C ALA A 182 11.25 -18.70 8.26
N SER A 183 11.65 -18.99 7.02
CA SER A 183 12.99 -18.68 6.48
C SER A 183 13.15 -17.21 6.08
N LEU A 184 12.07 -16.43 6.00
CA LEU A 184 12.10 -15.03 5.57
C LEU A 184 11.89 -14.08 6.74
N GLN A 185 12.52 -12.92 6.66
CA GLN A 185 12.31 -11.85 7.63
C GLN A 185 10.88 -11.30 7.48
N LYS A 186 10.10 -11.33 8.56
CA LYS A 186 8.77 -10.72 8.61
C LYS A 186 8.83 -9.23 8.28
N PRO A 187 7.85 -8.69 7.54
CA PRO A 187 7.77 -7.26 7.28
C PRO A 187 7.51 -6.49 8.58
N GLU A 188 8.05 -5.29 8.68
CA GLU A 188 7.66 -4.34 9.72
C GLU A 188 6.27 -3.81 9.38
N ILE A 189 5.33 -3.84 10.34
CA ILE A 189 3.93 -3.48 10.11
C ILE A 189 3.53 -2.29 10.97
N PHE A 190 2.93 -1.27 10.35
CA PHE A 190 2.22 -0.21 11.05
C PHE A 190 0.72 -0.34 10.79
N ILE A 191 -0.10 -0.29 11.85
CA ILE A 191 -1.56 -0.19 11.74
C ILE A 191 -2.01 1.05 12.50
N GLY A 192 -2.79 1.91 11.82
CA GLY A 192 -3.44 3.08 12.40
C GLY A 192 -4.95 3.03 12.23
N CYS A 193 -5.72 3.26 13.30
CA CYS A 193 -7.18 3.28 13.22
C CYS A 193 -7.79 4.25 14.22
N GLY A 194 -8.85 4.95 13.79
CA GLY A 194 -9.65 5.79 14.68
C GLY A 194 -10.53 4.95 15.60
N THR A 195 -10.71 5.38 16.85
CA THR A 195 -11.51 4.63 17.84
C THR A 195 -13.01 4.60 17.53
N GLU A 196 -13.51 5.55 16.72
CA GLU A 196 -14.88 5.61 16.24
C GLU A 196 -15.01 5.13 14.77
N ASP A 197 -13.94 4.58 14.19
CA ASP A 197 -13.95 4.02 12.86
C ASP A 197 -14.76 2.71 12.84
N VAL A 198 -15.61 2.53 11.83
CA VAL A 198 -16.41 1.31 11.64
C VAL A 198 -15.55 0.06 11.49
N LEU A 199 -14.28 0.20 11.07
CA LEU A 199 -13.29 -0.87 10.93
C LEU A 199 -12.36 -1.00 12.16
N TYR A 200 -12.64 -0.27 13.26
CA TYR A 200 -11.85 -0.39 14.48
C TYR A 200 -11.82 -1.83 15.05
N PRO A 201 -12.97 -2.57 15.11
CA PRO A 201 -12.94 -3.97 15.52
C PRO A 201 -12.06 -4.88 14.63
N HIS A 202 -12.05 -4.64 13.31
CA HIS A 202 -11.19 -5.34 12.37
C HIS A 202 -9.70 -5.07 12.66
N SER A 203 -9.35 -3.80 12.84
CA SER A 203 -7.97 -3.38 13.12
C SER A 203 -7.43 -3.96 14.42
N THR A 204 -8.24 -3.95 15.50
CA THR A 204 -7.84 -4.47 16.82
C THR A 204 -7.71 -6.00 16.82
N ALA A 205 -8.63 -6.71 16.16
CA ALA A 205 -8.57 -8.17 16.05
C ALA A 205 -7.30 -8.62 15.31
N PHE A 206 -6.99 -7.98 14.18
CA PHE A 206 -5.80 -8.33 13.40
C PHE A 206 -4.49 -7.91 14.08
N ARG A 207 -4.49 -6.76 14.79
CA ARG A 207 -3.39 -6.36 15.68
C ARG A 207 -3.05 -7.47 16.68
N ASP A 208 -4.06 -8.03 17.33
CA ASP A 208 -3.86 -9.03 18.38
C ASP A 208 -3.36 -10.36 17.78
N GLU A 209 -3.83 -10.74 16.61
CA GLU A 209 -3.31 -11.91 15.89
C GLU A 209 -1.85 -11.71 15.45
N LEU A 210 -1.50 -10.55 14.89
CA LEU A 210 -0.11 -10.26 14.51
C LEU A 210 0.84 -10.28 15.71
N LYS A 211 0.42 -9.75 16.87
CA LYS A 211 1.19 -9.83 18.12
C LYS A 211 1.41 -11.28 18.56
N LYS A 212 0.36 -12.09 18.56
CA LYS A 212 0.42 -13.52 18.89
C LYS A 212 1.37 -14.28 17.97
N LEU A 213 1.39 -13.93 16.68
CA LEU A 213 2.28 -14.52 15.68
C LEU A 213 3.71 -13.92 15.70
N GLY A 214 4.00 -12.94 16.57
CA GLY A 214 5.34 -12.37 16.73
C GLY A 214 5.79 -11.50 15.56
N TYR A 215 4.88 -10.73 14.95
CA TYR A 215 5.25 -9.73 13.94
C TYR A 215 5.83 -8.47 14.59
N PRO A 216 6.82 -7.81 13.97
CA PRO A 216 7.26 -6.48 14.36
C PRO A 216 6.18 -5.46 14.00
N LEU A 217 5.31 -5.16 14.99
CA LEU A 217 4.10 -4.36 14.83
C LEU A 217 4.17 -3.07 15.64
N THR A 218 3.92 -1.96 14.97
CA THR A 218 3.56 -0.68 15.59
C THR A 218 2.05 -0.45 15.38
N TYR A 219 1.31 -0.31 16.48
CA TYR A 219 -0.13 -0.01 16.45
C TYR A 219 -0.38 1.35 17.06
N ARG A 220 -1.13 2.20 16.37
CA ARG A 220 -1.51 3.53 16.84
C ARG A 220 -3.01 3.75 16.66
N GLU A 221 -3.65 4.26 17.70
CA GLU A 221 -5.04 4.68 17.67
C GLU A 221 -5.20 6.05 18.31
N SER A 222 -6.21 6.78 17.88
CA SER A 222 -6.67 8.02 18.48
C SER A 222 -8.15 8.21 18.18
N HIS A 223 -8.75 9.22 18.80
CA HIS A 223 -10.08 9.66 18.41
C HIS A 223 -10.13 9.97 16.91
N GLY A 224 -11.13 9.45 16.21
CA GLY A 224 -11.29 9.62 14.76
C GLY A 224 -12.21 8.58 14.13
N ILE A 225 -12.70 8.92 12.93
CA ILE A 225 -13.63 8.12 12.14
C ILE A 225 -13.00 7.71 10.80
N HIS A 226 -13.74 6.97 9.96
CA HIS A 226 -13.31 6.50 8.65
C HIS A 226 -13.35 7.63 7.61
N ASN A 227 -12.39 8.57 7.66
CA ASN A 227 -12.35 9.74 6.78
C ASN A 227 -10.94 10.23 6.45
N TRP A 228 -10.86 11.16 5.50
CA TRP A 228 -9.59 11.70 5.02
C TRP A 228 -8.85 12.57 6.03
N ASP A 229 -9.54 13.24 6.97
CA ASP A 229 -8.88 14.02 8.02
C ASP A 229 -7.99 13.11 8.87
N PHE A 230 -8.52 11.93 9.23
CA PHE A 230 -7.77 10.91 9.95
C PHE A 230 -6.59 10.37 9.11
N TRP A 231 -6.82 10.07 7.83
CA TRP A 231 -5.79 9.46 6.99
C TRP A 231 -4.68 10.43 6.59
N ASP A 232 -4.96 11.74 6.42
CA ASP A 232 -3.92 12.75 6.17
C ASP A 232 -2.99 12.92 7.40
N GLU A 233 -3.54 12.85 8.62
CA GLU A 233 -2.74 12.82 9.83
C GLU A 233 -1.92 11.53 9.94
N TYR A 234 -2.56 10.39 9.74
CA TYR A 234 -1.95 9.08 10.01
C TYR A 234 -0.93 8.64 8.97
N ILE A 235 -1.00 9.13 7.74
CA ILE A 235 0.08 8.90 6.76
C ILE A 235 1.40 9.53 7.20
N VAL A 236 1.37 10.63 7.94
CA VAL A 236 2.57 11.25 8.51
C VAL A 236 3.24 10.34 9.55
N TYR A 237 2.44 9.69 10.41
CA TYR A 237 2.97 8.69 11.36
C TYR A 237 3.54 7.46 10.64
N ALA A 238 2.88 6.98 9.59
CA ALA A 238 3.38 5.89 8.77
C ALA A 238 4.72 6.23 8.09
N LEU A 239 4.85 7.44 7.55
CA LEU A 239 6.12 7.93 6.99
C LEU A 239 7.22 8.05 8.06
N GLY A 240 6.87 8.52 9.26
CA GLY A 240 7.77 8.53 10.41
C GLY A 240 8.22 7.14 10.83
N PHE A 241 7.32 6.16 10.78
CA PHE A 241 7.63 4.75 11.04
C PHE A 241 8.61 4.18 10.00
N PHE A 242 8.40 4.44 8.71
CA PHE A 242 9.25 3.93 7.64
C PHE A 242 10.64 4.56 7.60
N PHE A 243 10.72 5.87 7.83
CA PHE A 243 11.90 6.67 7.47
C PHE A 243 12.54 7.41 8.65
N GLY A 244 12.02 7.22 9.85
CA GLY A 244 12.37 8.00 11.04
C GLY A 244 11.69 9.38 11.06
N ASN A 245 11.47 9.91 12.26
CA ASN A 245 10.85 11.23 12.39
C ASN A 245 11.80 12.30 11.84
N LYS A 246 11.38 13.01 10.83
CA LYS A 246 12.04 14.22 10.35
C LYS A 246 11.25 15.43 10.85
N ALA A 247 11.86 16.19 11.73
CA ALA A 247 11.32 17.44 12.27
C ALA A 247 11.06 18.48 11.17
#